data_e590bdb890e2ec326cef0b883bd74e32
#
_entry.id   e590bdb890e2ec326cef0b883bd74e32
#
_cell.length_a   1.000
_cell.length_b   1.000
_cell.length_c   1.000
_cell.angle_alpha   90.00
_cell.angle_beta   90.00
_cell.angle_gamma   90.00
#
_symmetry.space_group_name_H-M   'P 1'
#
loop_
_entity.id
_entity.type
_entity.pdbx_description
1 polymer ?
#
loop_
_entity_poly.entity_id
_entity_poly.type
_entity_poly.pdbx_seq_one_letter_code
_entity_poly.pdbx_strand_id
1 'polypeptide(L)'
;AIMVGPESQIFAADFGVIEKVYVLYEYRESANPAYPELKVQKYSDVFEGIGVHGKKLRIGVAAWLDTNVVMMEGLKDTYPEAEIVRADDIMVKLRSVKSDNEIACLREAARITQIATDEVIKHIRPGVTELSLVGIAQKTIYENGAEYEGLPMYCFSEKSTKHAISRSSYREIQKGDIVQLNLSAKVCGYSPSIGMPVCCGKLSPEKRDLVEFGLEAHMWTEHYLKAGIVAGDVAKDFIKFFKENGREKNYFYGPCHGLGLIEVESPWMETISDYKLQKNMTFQIDTFVMGDTFGLRWEKPIAITENGCEMLCERQIGKIYEIDC
;
A
#
# COMPACT_ATOMS: atom_id res chain seq x y z
N ALA A 1 -6.04 -25.15 -4.23
CA ALA A 1 -5.64 -25.57 -2.88
C ALA A 1 -5.08 -24.40 -2.11
N ILE A 2 -5.27 -24.39 -0.80
CA ILE A 2 -4.65 -23.45 0.12
C ILE A 2 -3.74 -24.22 1.08
N MET A 3 -2.58 -23.67 1.38
CA MET A 3 -1.61 -24.20 2.33
C MET A 3 -1.58 -23.31 3.55
N VAL A 4 -1.71 -23.88 4.74
CA VAL A 4 -1.78 -23.15 6.00
C VAL A 4 -0.91 -23.79 7.07
N GLY A 5 -0.61 -23.05 8.12
CA GLY A 5 -0.08 -23.61 9.35
C GLY A 5 -1.17 -24.33 10.16
N PRO A 6 -0.76 -25.17 11.12
CA PRO A 6 -1.69 -25.90 11.97
C PRO A 6 -2.70 -25.00 12.70
N GLU A 7 -2.24 -23.84 13.13
CA GLU A 7 -3.01 -22.87 13.90
C GLU A 7 -4.16 -22.25 13.08
N SER A 8 -4.00 -22.21 11.74
CA SER A 8 -4.95 -21.58 10.83
C SER A 8 -5.90 -22.56 10.14
N GLN A 9 -5.81 -23.86 10.40
CA GLN A 9 -6.58 -24.89 9.69
C GLN A 9 -8.09 -24.71 9.84
N ILE A 10 -8.57 -24.55 11.06
CA ILE A 10 -10.02 -24.40 11.33
C ILE A 10 -10.54 -23.09 10.72
N PHE A 11 -9.81 -22.00 10.90
CA PHE A 11 -10.18 -20.73 10.31
C PHE A 11 -10.28 -20.80 8.78
N ALA A 12 -9.29 -21.42 8.13
CA ALA A 12 -9.29 -21.59 6.67
C ALA A 12 -10.45 -22.46 6.18
N ALA A 13 -10.86 -23.48 6.96
CA ALA A 13 -12.00 -24.34 6.63
C ALA A 13 -13.34 -23.62 6.80
N ASP A 14 -13.50 -22.81 7.85
CA ASP A 14 -14.76 -22.15 8.18
C ASP A 14 -15.02 -20.89 7.33
N PHE A 15 -13.98 -20.13 7.02
CA PHE A 15 -14.09 -18.83 6.33
C PHE A 15 -13.52 -18.83 4.92
N GLY A 16 -12.76 -19.84 4.53
CA GLY A 16 -12.15 -19.92 3.20
C GLY A 16 -13.15 -20.36 2.13
N VAL A 17 -13.04 -19.79 0.93
CA VAL A 17 -13.80 -20.21 -0.26
C VAL A 17 -13.11 -21.34 -1.03
N ILE A 18 -11.94 -21.78 -0.59
CA ILE A 18 -11.16 -22.83 -1.23
C ILE A 18 -11.30 -24.11 -0.40
N GLU A 19 -11.97 -25.12 -0.95
CA GLU A 19 -12.30 -26.36 -0.25
C GLU A 19 -11.07 -27.21 0.14
N LYS A 20 -10.01 -27.22 -0.69
CA LYS A 20 -8.81 -28.02 -0.45
C LYS A 20 -7.83 -27.26 0.44
N VAL A 21 -7.87 -27.57 1.74
CA VAL A 21 -6.96 -27.00 2.74
C VAL A 21 -5.93 -28.04 3.13
N TYR A 22 -4.65 -27.69 3.04
CA TYR A 22 -3.51 -28.53 3.43
C TYR A 22 -2.74 -27.88 4.57
N VAL A 23 -2.44 -28.65 5.60
CA VAL A 23 -1.66 -28.19 6.77
C VAL A 23 -0.22 -28.59 6.58
N LEU A 24 0.66 -27.64 6.32
CA LEU A 24 2.07 -27.91 6.08
C LEU A 24 2.93 -27.60 7.29
N TYR A 25 3.91 -28.45 7.50
CA TYR A 25 4.91 -28.31 8.55
C TYR A 25 5.70 -26.99 8.41
N GLU A 26 6.02 -26.59 7.20
CA GLU A 26 6.80 -25.39 6.88
C GLU A 26 6.07 -24.08 7.19
N TYR A 27 4.75 -24.14 7.40
CA TYR A 27 3.90 -22.98 7.70
C TYR A 27 3.57 -22.83 9.19
N ARG A 28 4.14 -23.69 10.05
CA ARG A 28 3.92 -23.58 11.49
C ARG A 28 4.72 -22.45 12.10
N GLU A 29 4.18 -21.87 13.16
CA GLU A 29 4.84 -20.80 13.91
C GLU A 29 5.85 -21.33 14.93
N SER A 30 5.57 -22.49 15.56
CA SER A 30 6.44 -23.05 16.57
C SER A 30 7.54 -23.95 15.99
N ALA A 31 8.76 -23.85 16.52
CA ALA A 31 9.93 -24.56 16.02
C ALA A 31 9.85 -26.10 16.19
N ASN A 32 9.18 -26.59 17.22
CA ASN A 32 9.05 -28.01 17.47
C ASN A 32 7.61 -28.35 17.90
N PRO A 33 6.91 -29.24 17.18
CA PRO A 33 5.54 -29.57 17.54
C PRO A 33 5.51 -30.33 18.86
N ALA A 34 5.06 -29.67 19.88
CA ALA A 34 4.59 -30.32 21.09
C ALA A 34 3.19 -30.96 20.88
N TYR A 35 2.74 -31.06 19.65
CA TYR A 35 1.42 -31.56 19.26
C TYR A 35 1.55 -32.90 18.53
N PRO A 36 1.72 -34.01 19.24
CA PRO A 36 2.01 -35.33 18.64
C PRO A 36 0.87 -35.89 17.79
N GLU A 37 -0.35 -35.39 18.01
CA GLU A 37 -1.54 -35.82 17.27
C GLU A 37 -1.81 -34.96 15.99
N LEU A 38 -1.04 -33.91 15.79
CA LEU A 38 -1.22 -33.04 14.64
C LEU A 38 -0.79 -33.74 13.36
N LYS A 39 -1.73 -33.94 12.45
CA LYS A 39 -1.45 -34.46 11.12
C LYS A 39 -1.02 -33.32 10.22
N VAL A 40 0.25 -33.31 9.88
CA VAL A 40 0.80 -32.38 8.87
C VAL A 40 1.05 -33.10 7.55
N GLN A 41 0.87 -32.40 6.47
CA GLN A 41 1.08 -32.86 5.10
C GLN A 41 2.40 -32.30 4.57
N LYS A 42 2.84 -32.83 3.43
CA LYS A 42 4.04 -32.38 2.72
C LYS A 42 3.66 -31.73 1.41
N TYR A 43 4.57 -31.00 0.80
CA TYR A 43 4.36 -30.46 -0.55
C TYR A 43 3.95 -31.54 -1.56
N SER A 44 4.45 -32.80 -1.45
CA SER A 44 4.02 -33.92 -2.28
C SER A 44 2.52 -34.15 -2.21
N ASP A 45 1.96 -34.12 -0.99
CA ASP A 45 0.52 -34.37 -0.78
C ASP A 45 -0.34 -33.26 -1.44
N VAL A 46 0.16 -32.02 -1.39
CA VAL A 46 -0.49 -30.87 -2.04
C VAL A 46 -0.48 -31.04 -3.56
N PHE A 47 0.70 -31.31 -4.14
CA PHE A 47 0.86 -31.43 -5.58
C PHE A 47 0.06 -32.61 -6.14
N GLU A 48 0.10 -33.77 -5.48
CA GLU A 48 -0.72 -34.94 -5.83
C GLU A 48 -2.22 -34.62 -5.74
N GLY A 49 -2.63 -33.93 -4.67
CA GLY A 49 -4.04 -33.54 -4.46
C GLY A 49 -4.59 -32.57 -5.48
N ILE A 50 -3.76 -31.82 -6.17
CA ILE A 50 -4.13 -30.94 -7.29
C ILE A 50 -3.85 -31.58 -8.67
N GLY A 51 -3.43 -32.84 -8.70
CA GLY A 51 -3.20 -33.60 -9.94
C GLY A 51 -1.84 -33.35 -10.60
N VAL A 52 -0.88 -32.82 -9.88
CA VAL A 52 0.50 -32.63 -10.39
C VAL A 52 1.36 -33.81 -9.93
N HIS A 53 1.91 -34.53 -10.89
CA HIS A 53 2.70 -35.73 -10.66
C HIS A 53 4.05 -35.64 -11.37
N GLY A 54 5.05 -36.38 -10.85
CA GLY A 54 6.37 -36.47 -11.42
C GLY A 54 7.44 -35.77 -10.60
N LYS A 55 8.71 -36.00 -10.97
CA LYS A 55 9.87 -35.48 -10.23
C LYS A 55 10.51 -34.26 -10.92
N LYS A 56 10.48 -34.20 -12.24
CA LYS A 56 11.02 -33.08 -13.03
C LYS A 56 9.96 -32.02 -13.26
N LEU A 57 9.73 -31.20 -12.26
CA LEU A 57 8.76 -30.10 -12.30
C LEU A 57 9.47 -28.77 -12.59
N ARG A 58 8.74 -27.85 -13.18
CA ARG A 58 9.11 -26.44 -13.22
C ARG A 58 8.13 -25.67 -12.32
N ILE A 59 8.63 -25.19 -11.19
CA ILE A 59 7.81 -24.58 -10.12
C ILE A 59 8.08 -23.09 -10.10
N GLY A 60 7.04 -22.29 -10.41
CA GLY A 60 7.10 -20.84 -10.28
C GLY A 60 6.73 -20.39 -8.86
N VAL A 61 7.62 -19.64 -8.23
CA VAL A 61 7.39 -19.00 -6.94
C VAL A 61 7.09 -17.52 -7.17
N ALA A 62 5.86 -17.10 -6.87
CA ALA A 62 5.47 -15.70 -6.79
C ALA A 62 5.64 -15.20 -5.34
N ALA A 63 5.86 -13.90 -5.14
CA ALA A 63 6.34 -13.30 -3.91
C ALA A 63 7.74 -13.80 -3.52
N TRP A 64 8.63 -13.82 -4.49
CA TRP A 64 9.99 -14.36 -4.33
C TRP A 64 10.78 -13.72 -3.17
N LEU A 65 10.61 -12.43 -2.94
CA LEU A 65 11.29 -11.70 -1.86
C LEU A 65 10.71 -11.99 -0.47
N ASP A 66 9.45 -12.44 -0.40
CA ASP A 66 8.72 -12.68 0.85
C ASP A 66 8.65 -14.16 1.22
N THR A 67 9.05 -15.04 0.29
CA THR A 67 9.08 -16.48 0.56
C THR A 67 10.20 -16.81 1.56
N ASN A 68 9.83 -17.33 2.72
CA ASN A 68 10.81 -17.65 3.74
C ASN A 68 11.67 -18.87 3.37
N VAL A 69 12.84 -18.97 4.01
CA VAL A 69 13.84 -20.01 3.73
C VAL A 69 13.28 -21.41 4.00
N VAL A 70 12.52 -21.60 5.07
CA VAL A 70 11.96 -22.92 5.45
C VAL A 70 11.01 -23.45 4.38
N MET A 71 10.16 -22.57 3.82
CA MET A 71 9.27 -22.94 2.71
C MET A 71 10.06 -23.33 1.47
N MET A 72 11.10 -22.56 1.14
CA MET A 72 11.93 -22.82 -0.03
C MET A 72 12.75 -24.12 0.12
N GLU A 73 13.30 -24.38 1.30
CA GLU A 73 14.03 -25.61 1.60
C GLU A 73 13.10 -26.83 1.56
N GLY A 74 11.94 -26.77 2.21
CA GLY A 74 10.94 -27.86 2.17
C GLY A 74 10.49 -28.21 0.74
N LEU A 75 10.35 -27.19 -0.12
CA LEU A 75 10.03 -27.42 -1.52
C LEU A 75 11.18 -28.11 -2.28
N LYS A 76 12.43 -27.66 -2.07
CA LYS A 76 13.62 -28.27 -2.68
C LYS A 76 13.86 -29.69 -2.19
N ASP A 77 13.67 -29.96 -0.91
CA ASP A 77 13.82 -31.28 -0.32
C ASP A 77 12.77 -32.28 -0.85
N THR A 78 11.54 -31.79 -1.08
CA THR A 78 10.48 -32.61 -1.65
C THR A 78 10.70 -32.88 -3.15
N TYR A 79 11.21 -31.89 -3.90
CA TYR A 79 11.43 -31.96 -5.34
C TYR A 79 12.86 -31.56 -5.74
N PRO A 80 13.87 -32.38 -5.40
CA PRO A 80 15.28 -32.03 -5.66
C PRO A 80 15.66 -31.93 -7.14
N GLU A 81 14.84 -32.51 -8.04
CA GLU A 81 15.04 -32.44 -9.49
C GLU A 81 14.21 -31.32 -10.14
N ALA A 82 13.44 -30.54 -9.37
CA ALA A 82 12.62 -29.47 -9.92
C ALA A 82 13.43 -28.22 -10.24
N GLU A 83 13.07 -27.57 -11.33
CA GLU A 83 13.51 -26.20 -11.65
C GLU A 83 12.63 -25.22 -10.90
N ILE A 84 13.16 -24.53 -9.88
CA ILE A 84 12.45 -23.50 -9.16
C ILE A 84 12.80 -22.14 -9.76
N VAL A 85 11.78 -21.42 -10.22
CA VAL A 85 11.96 -20.13 -10.93
C VAL A 85 11.14 -19.03 -10.28
N ARG A 86 11.61 -17.78 -10.38
CA ARG A 86 10.85 -16.62 -9.98
C ARG A 86 9.66 -16.40 -10.93
N ALA A 87 8.47 -16.15 -10.38
CA ALA A 87 7.23 -16.01 -11.14
C ALA A 87 6.34 -14.83 -10.67
N ASP A 88 6.95 -13.82 -10.04
CA ASP A 88 6.24 -12.63 -9.54
C ASP A 88 5.45 -11.92 -10.63
N ASP A 89 5.97 -11.86 -11.85
CA ASP A 89 5.36 -11.18 -12.99
C ASP A 89 3.98 -11.74 -13.36
N ILE A 90 3.72 -13.01 -13.11
CA ILE A 90 2.40 -13.63 -13.31
C ILE A 90 1.37 -12.99 -12.38
N MET A 91 1.71 -12.90 -11.09
CA MET A 91 0.81 -12.30 -10.10
C MET A 91 0.68 -10.78 -10.28
N VAL A 92 1.77 -10.11 -10.64
CA VAL A 92 1.73 -8.67 -10.96
C VAL A 92 0.76 -8.40 -12.11
N LYS A 93 0.84 -9.15 -13.22
CA LYS A 93 -0.06 -9.01 -14.35
C LYS A 93 -1.52 -9.31 -13.98
N LEU A 94 -1.75 -10.38 -13.23
CA LEU A 94 -3.10 -10.78 -12.79
C LEU A 94 -3.74 -9.71 -11.89
N ARG A 95 -2.98 -9.12 -10.98
CA ARG A 95 -3.47 -8.17 -9.97
C ARG A 95 -3.50 -6.73 -10.46
N SER A 96 -2.75 -6.38 -11.53
CA SER A 96 -2.63 -5.00 -12.00
C SER A 96 -3.93 -4.42 -12.51
N VAL A 97 -4.73 -5.20 -13.26
CA VAL A 97 -6.01 -4.78 -13.82
C VAL A 97 -7.13 -5.32 -12.93
N LYS A 98 -7.85 -4.43 -12.28
CA LYS A 98 -8.90 -4.76 -11.32
C LYS A 98 -10.24 -5.03 -12.03
N SER A 99 -11.01 -5.97 -11.52
CA SER A 99 -12.42 -6.11 -11.83
C SER A 99 -13.25 -4.98 -11.21
N ASP A 100 -14.49 -4.81 -11.64
CA ASP A 100 -15.38 -3.80 -11.07
C ASP A 100 -15.67 -4.04 -9.58
N ASN A 101 -15.70 -5.32 -9.14
CA ASN A 101 -15.89 -5.67 -7.73
C ASN A 101 -14.66 -5.28 -6.89
N GLU A 102 -13.45 -5.47 -7.39
CA GLU A 102 -12.21 -5.05 -6.71
C GLU A 102 -12.14 -3.53 -6.59
N ILE A 103 -12.54 -2.81 -7.63
CA ILE A 103 -12.65 -1.34 -7.60
C ILE A 103 -13.73 -0.90 -6.59
N ALA A 104 -14.85 -1.60 -6.47
CA ALA A 104 -15.88 -1.30 -5.49
C ALA A 104 -15.35 -1.46 -4.05
N CYS A 105 -14.55 -2.51 -3.78
CA CYS A 105 -13.88 -2.69 -2.48
C CYS A 105 -12.91 -1.54 -2.19
N LEU A 106 -12.10 -1.14 -3.17
CA LEU A 106 -11.20 0.01 -3.05
C LEU A 106 -11.95 1.32 -2.77
N ARG A 107 -13.09 1.56 -3.43
CA ARG A 107 -13.93 2.75 -3.18
C ARG A 107 -14.47 2.77 -1.75
N GLU A 108 -14.98 1.64 -1.27
CA GLU A 108 -15.51 1.57 0.09
C GLU A 108 -14.41 1.75 1.13
N ALA A 109 -13.24 1.12 0.94
CA ALA A 109 -12.09 1.33 1.80
C ALA A 109 -11.60 2.80 1.78
N ALA A 110 -11.58 3.44 0.61
CA ALA A 110 -11.23 4.86 0.46
C ALA A 110 -12.26 5.77 1.16
N ARG A 111 -13.57 5.45 1.07
CA ARG A 111 -14.62 6.17 1.80
C ARG A 111 -14.42 6.12 3.32
N ILE A 112 -14.10 4.94 3.87
CA ILE A 112 -13.84 4.77 5.29
C ILE A 112 -12.55 5.52 5.69
N THR A 113 -11.50 5.40 4.89
CA THR A 113 -10.23 6.13 5.10
C THR A 113 -10.47 7.63 5.16
N GLN A 114 -11.34 8.15 4.32
CA GLN A 114 -11.68 9.55 4.29
C GLN A 114 -12.42 10.01 5.55
N ILE A 115 -13.38 9.22 6.04
CA ILE A 115 -14.06 9.51 7.31
C ILE A 115 -13.04 9.59 8.45
N ALA A 116 -12.08 8.66 8.49
CA ALA A 116 -11.02 8.67 9.49
C ALA A 116 -10.11 9.90 9.35
N THR A 117 -9.78 10.30 8.10
CA THR A 117 -8.98 11.50 7.84
C THR A 117 -9.70 12.76 8.34
N ASP A 118 -10.99 12.89 8.03
CA ASP A 118 -11.82 14.01 8.50
C ASP A 118 -11.88 14.06 10.04
N GLU A 119 -12.01 12.90 10.68
CA GLU A 119 -12.08 12.83 12.14
C GLU A 119 -10.76 13.20 12.79
N VAL A 120 -9.64 12.70 12.27
CA VAL A 120 -8.30 13.05 12.77
C VAL A 120 -8.03 14.54 12.64
N ILE A 121 -8.39 15.17 11.51
CA ILE A 121 -8.21 16.60 11.28
C ILE A 121 -8.89 17.43 12.38
N LYS A 122 -10.08 17.06 12.82
CA LYS A 122 -10.81 17.76 13.94
C LYS A 122 -10.09 17.72 15.27
N HIS A 123 -9.19 16.74 15.46
CA HIS A 123 -8.49 16.53 16.72
C HIS A 123 -7.04 17.06 16.73
N ILE A 124 -6.54 17.56 15.60
CA ILE A 124 -5.21 18.18 15.54
C ILE A 124 -5.26 19.51 16.29
N ARG A 125 -4.48 19.62 17.36
CA ARG A 125 -4.29 20.83 18.15
C ARG A 125 -3.00 20.72 18.98
N PRO A 126 -2.46 21.82 19.48
CA PRO A 126 -1.30 21.79 20.38
C PRO A 126 -1.55 20.91 21.62
N GLY A 127 -0.53 20.13 22.00
CA GLY A 127 -0.56 19.22 23.14
C GLY A 127 -1.15 17.84 22.87
N VAL A 128 -1.74 17.58 21.69
CA VAL A 128 -2.13 16.23 21.31
C VAL A 128 -0.92 15.48 20.76
N THR A 129 -0.74 14.23 21.20
CA THR A 129 0.37 13.41 20.70
C THR A 129 0.07 12.82 19.32
N GLU A 130 1.12 12.57 18.54
CA GLU A 130 1.00 11.87 17.25
C GLU A 130 0.29 10.51 17.40
N LEU A 131 0.62 9.73 18.45
CA LEU A 131 -0.02 8.44 18.74
C LEU A 131 -1.51 8.56 19.10
N SER A 132 -1.91 9.64 19.74
CA SER A 132 -3.34 9.88 20.01
C SER A 132 -4.13 10.06 18.71
N LEU A 133 -3.56 10.74 17.72
CA LEU A 133 -4.17 10.89 16.38
C LEU A 133 -4.30 9.54 15.67
N VAL A 134 -3.29 8.67 15.76
CA VAL A 134 -3.36 7.29 15.24
C VAL A 134 -4.48 6.51 15.91
N GLY A 135 -4.60 6.60 17.25
CA GLY A 135 -5.68 5.94 17.99
C GLY A 135 -7.08 6.38 17.55
N ILE A 136 -7.24 7.68 17.24
CA ILE A 136 -8.50 8.22 16.68
C ILE A 136 -8.76 7.62 15.29
N ALA A 137 -7.75 7.60 14.42
CA ALA A 137 -7.88 7.02 13.09
C ALA A 137 -8.29 5.55 13.15
N GLN A 138 -7.60 4.74 13.95
CA GLN A 138 -7.89 3.31 14.12
C GLN A 138 -9.32 3.09 14.64
N LYS A 139 -9.70 3.78 15.72
CA LYS A 139 -11.07 3.71 16.23
C LYS A 139 -12.08 3.99 15.12
N THR A 140 -11.85 5.06 14.36
CA THR A 140 -12.80 5.50 13.33
C THR A 140 -12.94 4.51 12.18
N ILE A 141 -11.85 3.90 11.69
CA ILE A 141 -11.97 2.93 10.61
C ILE A 141 -12.74 1.68 11.04
N TYR A 142 -12.50 1.15 12.24
CA TYR A 142 -13.21 -0.02 12.75
C TYR A 142 -14.70 0.27 13.00
N GLU A 143 -15.05 1.43 13.55
CA GLU A 143 -16.45 1.85 13.74
C GLU A 143 -17.22 2.00 12.43
N ASN A 144 -16.50 2.21 11.31
CA ASN A 144 -17.09 2.35 9.97
C ASN A 144 -16.99 1.09 9.12
N GLY A 145 -16.58 -0.05 9.68
CA GLY A 145 -16.66 -1.37 9.05
C GLY A 145 -15.40 -1.82 8.32
N ALA A 146 -14.25 -1.19 8.57
CA ALA A 146 -12.98 -1.72 8.06
C ALA A 146 -12.61 -3.02 8.78
N GLU A 147 -12.00 -3.94 8.05
CA GLU A 147 -11.47 -5.20 8.58
C GLU A 147 -10.18 -4.99 9.36
N TYR A 148 -9.35 -4.06 8.86
CA TYR A 148 -8.04 -3.74 9.40
C TYR A 148 -7.53 -2.41 8.86
N GLU A 149 -6.39 -1.93 9.34
CA GLU A 149 -5.64 -0.85 8.69
C GLU A 149 -4.93 -1.37 7.43
N GLY A 150 -4.88 -0.58 6.36
CA GLY A 150 -4.24 -0.98 5.10
C GLY A 150 -2.71 -0.83 5.12
N LEU A 151 -2.21 0.10 5.93
CA LEU A 151 -0.80 0.32 6.25
C LEU A 151 -0.70 0.77 7.71
N PRO A 152 0.49 0.67 8.35
CA PRO A 152 0.70 1.31 9.64
C PRO A 152 0.43 2.80 9.53
N MET A 153 -0.63 3.29 10.16
CA MET A 153 -1.11 4.67 10.00
C MET A 153 -0.07 5.70 10.43
N TYR A 154 0.07 6.75 9.62
CA TYR A 154 0.99 7.85 9.88
C TYR A 154 0.21 9.09 10.32
N CYS A 155 0.56 9.61 11.50
CA CYS A 155 0.19 10.92 11.99
C CYS A 155 1.43 11.51 12.64
N PHE A 156 2.44 11.88 11.85
CA PHE A 156 3.70 12.39 12.38
C PHE A 156 3.94 13.83 11.93
N SER A 157 4.81 14.54 12.62
CA SER A 157 4.92 15.99 12.49
C SER A 157 6.35 16.50 12.39
N GLU A 158 6.52 17.69 11.85
CA GLU A 158 7.78 18.43 11.74
C GLU A 158 8.93 17.58 11.20
N LYS A 159 10.03 17.43 11.96
CA LYS A 159 11.22 16.72 11.52
C LYS A 159 10.92 15.32 10.96
N SER A 160 9.94 14.63 11.52
CA SER A 160 9.55 13.28 11.06
C SER A 160 8.93 13.30 9.67
N THR A 161 8.36 14.43 9.24
CA THR A 161 7.75 14.56 7.90
C THR A 161 8.80 14.58 6.78
N LYS A 162 10.07 14.82 7.09
CA LYS A 162 11.18 14.74 6.14
C LYS A 162 11.46 13.31 5.66
N HIS A 163 11.03 12.33 6.42
CA HIS A 163 11.23 10.93 6.09
C HIS A 163 10.05 10.41 5.26
N ALA A 164 10.34 9.80 4.11
CA ALA A 164 9.32 9.16 3.28
C ALA A 164 8.56 8.06 4.05
N ILE A 165 9.26 7.36 4.94
CA ILE A 165 8.69 6.39 5.90
C ILE A 165 9.12 6.81 7.30
N SER A 166 8.15 7.00 8.19
CA SER A 166 8.38 7.35 9.59
C SER A 166 7.40 6.59 10.49
N ARG A 167 7.40 6.92 11.76
CA ARG A 167 6.44 6.37 12.74
C ARG A 167 5.95 7.49 13.65
N SER A 168 4.68 7.43 13.98
CA SER A 168 4.09 8.28 15.01
C SER A 168 4.69 7.99 16.38
N SER A 169 4.83 9.01 17.19
CA SER A 169 5.51 8.96 18.48
C SER A 169 4.69 9.67 19.58
N TYR A 170 5.25 9.74 20.77
CA TYR A 170 4.70 10.55 21.88
C TYR A 170 4.94 12.06 21.72
N ARG A 171 5.50 12.50 20.58
CA ARG A 171 5.66 13.93 20.32
C ARG A 171 4.31 14.62 20.34
N GLU A 172 4.22 15.70 21.08
CA GLU A 172 3.05 16.59 21.11
C GLU A 172 3.12 17.56 19.92
N ILE A 173 1.99 17.70 19.23
CA ILE A 173 1.80 18.68 18.16
C ILE A 173 1.97 20.09 18.73
N GLN A 174 2.66 20.94 18.03
CA GLN A 174 2.89 22.34 18.37
C GLN A 174 2.23 23.25 17.34
N LYS A 175 1.93 24.49 17.75
CA LYS A 175 1.44 25.51 16.83
C LYS A 175 2.46 25.79 15.74
N GLY A 176 2.01 25.76 14.49
CA GLY A 176 2.86 25.94 13.30
C GLY A 176 3.43 24.61 12.74
N ASP A 177 3.18 23.49 13.41
CA ASP A 177 3.61 22.18 12.89
C ASP A 177 2.85 21.81 11.61
N ILE A 178 3.57 21.18 10.67
CA ILE A 178 2.97 20.34 9.65
C ILE A 178 2.78 18.94 10.26
N VAL A 179 1.56 18.47 10.21
CA VAL A 179 1.17 17.10 10.56
C VAL A 179 0.91 16.34 9.26
N GLN A 180 1.75 15.38 8.95
CA GLN A 180 1.55 14.50 7.80
C GLN A 180 0.63 13.37 8.20
N LEU A 181 -0.50 13.27 7.53
CA LEU A 181 -1.41 12.14 7.63
C LEU A 181 -1.16 11.19 6.46
N ASN A 182 -1.08 9.90 6.74
CA ASN A 182 -1.24 8.80 5.78
C ASN A 182 -2.07 7.74 6.48
N LEU A 183 -3.32 7.67 6.10
CA LEU A 183 -4.31 6.78 6.71
C LEU A 183 -4.82 5.80 5.67
N SER A 184 -5.17 4.60 6.11
CA SER A 184 -5.70 3.56 5.23
C SER A 184 -6.65 2.64 6.01
N ALA A 185 -7.74 2.28 5.38
CA ALA A 185 -8.66 1.24 5.82
C ALA A 185 -8.59 0.06 4.85
N LYS A 186 -8.94 -1.13 5.31
CA LYS A 186 -9.00 -2.35 4.50
C LYS A 186 -10.43 -2.87 4.42
N VAL A 187 -10.89 -3.16 3.20
CA VAL A 187 -12.19 -3.78 2.93
C VAL A 187 -12.00 -4.91 1.92
N CYS A 188 -12.46 -6.10 2.24
CA CYS A 188 -12.25 -7.33 1.44
C CYS A 188 -10.77 -7.52 1.04
N GLY A 189 -9.85 -7.14 1.93
CA GLY A 189 -8.41 -7.17 1.71
C GLY A 189 -7.82 -5.98 0.94
N TYR A 190 -8.63 -5.11 0.31
CA TYR A 190 -8.17 -3.97 -0.49
C TYR A 190 -7.86 -2.74 0.37
N SER A 191 -6.73 -2.09 0.11
CA SER A 191 -6.08 -1.14 1.03
C SER A 191 -5.62 0.15 0.37
N PRO A 192 -6.52 1.08 -0.01
CA PRO A 192 -6.13 2.41 -0.47
C PRO A 192 -5.68 3.29 0.69
N SER A 193 -4.84 4.29 0.42
CA SER A 193 -4.47 5.30 1.42
C SER A 193 -4.85 6.72 1.00
N ILE A 194 -4.91 7.61 1.98
CA ILE A 194 -5.02 9.05 1.80
C ILE A 194 -3.89 9.71 2.57
N GLY A 195 -3.00 10.38 1.83
CA GLY A 195 -1.88 11.12 2.37
C GLY A 195 -2.02 12.63 2.14
N MET A 196 -1.89 13.42 3.21
CA MET A 196 -1.94 14.88 3.10
C MET A 196 -1.27 15.59 4.27
N PRO A 197 -0.64 16.76 4.02
CA PRO A 197 -0.15 17.63 5.09
C PRO A 197 -1.29 18.48 5.65
N VAL A 198 -1.32 18.62 6.96
CA VAL A 198 -2.24 19.50 7.70
C VAL A 198 -1.41 20.40 8.61
N CYS A 199 -1.64 21.72 8.58
CA CYS A 199 -0.93 22.66 9.45
C CYS A 199 -1.74 22.98 10.70
N CYS A 200 -1.13 22.79 11.87
CA CYS A 200 -1.67 23.27 13.13
C CYS A 200 -1.38 24.77 13.29
N GLY A 201 -2.28 25.61 12.85
CA GLY A 201 -2.11 27.05 12.73
C GLY A 201 -1.86 27.49 11.30
N LYS A 202 -1.09 28.57 11.13
CA LYS A 202 -0.76 29.11 9.81
C LYS A 202 0.60 28.61 9.33
N LEU A 203 0.66 28.27 8.03
CA LEU A 203 1.91 27.93 7.37
C LEU A 203 2.85 29.15 7.31
N SER A 204 4.12 28.95 7.64
CA SER A 204 5.15 29.92 7.29
C SER A 204 5.27 30.02 5.76
N PRO A 205 5.82 31.13 5.22
CA PRO A 205 6.02 31.26 3.77
C PRO A 205 6.81 30.09 3.16
N GLU A 206 7.85 29.60 3.84
CA GLU A 206 8.66 28.47 3.41
C GLU A 206 7.84 27.16 3.36
N LYS A 207 7.06 26.88 4.41
CA LYS A 207 6.21 25.69 4.48
C LYS A 207 5.11 25.74 3.41
N ARG A 208 4.50 26.90 3.23
CA ARG A 208 3.47 27.12 2.22
C ARG A 208 3.97 26.85 0.81
N ASP A 209 5.12 27.41 0.46
CA ASP A 209 5.76 27.26 -0.85
C ASP A 209 5.98 25.77 -1.19
N LEU A 210 6.45 24.97 -0.23
CA LEU A 210 6.69 23.54 -0.45
C LEU A 210 5.38 22.73 -0.51
N VAL A 211 4.39 23.08 0.32
CA VAL A 211 3.07 22.42 0.33
C VAL A 211 2.31 22.69 -0.97
N GLU A 212 2.34 23.93 -1.45
CA GLU A 212 1.72 24.33 -2.72
C GLU A 212 2.39 23.65 -3.91
N PHE A 213 3.71 23.64 -3.97
CA PHE A 213 4.44 22.94 -5.02
C PHE A 213 4.14 21.42 -5.02
N GLY A 214 4.12 20.78 -3.85
CA GLY A 214 3.77 19.36 -3.75
C GLY A 214 2.36 19.07 -4.26
N LEU A 215 1.40 19.95 -3.97
CA LEU A 215 0.04 19.85 -4.47
C LEU A 215 -0.01 20.02 -6.00
N GLU A 216 0.72 20.99 -6.53
CA GLU A 216 0.82 21.23 -7.97
C GLU A 216 1.40 20.00 -8.71
N ALA A 217 2.48 19.41 -8.20
CA ALA A 217 3.07 18.21 -8.75
C ALA A 217 2.11 17.00 -8.71
N HIS A 218 1.35 16.87 -7.61
CA HIS A 218 0.31 15.85 -7.47
C HIS A 218 -0.80 16.03 -8.52
N MET A 219 -1.33 17.24 -8.64
CA MET A 219 -2.37 17.58 -9.63
C MET A 219 -1.88 17.42 -11.07
N TRP A 220 -0.61 17.74 -11.33
CA TRP A 220 0.00 17.49 -12.64
C TRP A 220 -0.02 16.02 -12.99
N THR A 221 0.35 15.15 -12.06
CA THR A 221 0.33 13.68 -12.26
C THR A 221 -1.09 13.21 -12.55
N GLU A 222 -2.08 13.67 -11.79
CA GLU A 222 -3.48 13.31 -11.99
C GLU A 222 -3.97 13.64 -13.42
N HIS A 223 -3.65 14.84 -13.92
CA HIS A 223 -4.05 15.25 -15.26
C HIS A 223 -3.31 14.51 -16.38
N TYR A 224 -2.13 13.97 -16.09
CA TYR A 224 -1.31 13.27 -17.08
C TYR A 224 -1.79 11.83 -17.32
N LEU A 225 -2.34 11.17 -16.31
CA LEU A 225 -2.65 9.75 -16.32
C LEU A 225 -3.88 9.41 -17.17
N LYS A 226 -3.71 8.45 -18.11
CA LYS A 226 -4.79 7.82 -18.88
C LYS A 226 -4.33 6.51 -19.52
N ALA A 227 -5.26 5.68 -19.99
CA ALA A 227 -4.93 4.46 -20.70
C ALA A 227 -4.07 4.73 -21.96
N GLY A 228 -3.15 3.82 -22.27
CA GLY A 228 -2.26 3.87 -23.41
C GLY A 228 -0.93 4.56 -23.18
N ILE A 229 -0.76 5.37 -22.14
CA ILE A 229 0.51 6.01 -21.79
C ILE A 229 1.48 4.93 -21.26
N VAL A 230 2.77 5.05 -21.60
CA VAL A 230 3.84 4.22 -21.04
C VAL A 230 4.18 4.73 -19.64
N ALA A 231 4.17 3.84 -18.65
CA ALA A 231 4.40 4.21 -17.25
C ALA A 231 5.76 4.89 -17.03
N GLY A 232 6.80 4.46 -17.72
CA GLY A 232 8.13 5.08 -17.64
C GLY A 232 8.18 6.51 -18.19
N ASP A 233 7.31 6.86 -19.11
CA ASP A 233 7.25 8.24 -19.61
C ASP A 233 6.60 9.16 -18.60
N VAL A 234 5.59 8.69 -17.84
CA VAL A 234 5.02 9.44 -16.70
C VAL A 234 6.13 9.78 -15.69
N ALA A 235 6.94 8.79 -15.31
CA ALA A 235 8.03 9.00 -14.35
C ALA A 235 9.10 9.96 -14.85
N LYS A 236 9.50 9.88 -16.12
CA LYS A 236 10.49 10.78 -16.75
C LYS A 236 9.97 12.22 -16.80
N ASP A 237 8.71 12.39 -17.21
CA ASP A 237 8.10 13.71 -17.33
C ASP A 237 7.81 14.31 -15.95
N PHE A 238 7.53 13.51 -14.93
CA PHE A 238 7.42 13.95 -13.53
C PHE A 238 8.76 14.50 -13.01
N ILE A 239 9.87 13.81 -13.24
CA ILE A 239 11.21 14.32 -12.90
C ILE A 239 11.51 15.62 -13.64
N LYS A 240 11.15 15.67 -14.92
CA LYS A 240 11.30 16.87 -15.75
C LYS A 240 10.48 18.04 -15.19
N PHE A 241 9.25 17.79 -14.72
CA PHE A 241 8.40 18.80 -14.06
C PHE A 241 9.10 19.42 -12.84
N PHE A 242 9.70 18.61 -11.96
CA PHE A 242 10.50 19.13 -10.83
C PHE A 242 11.67 20.01 -11.31
N LYS A 243 12.37 19.58 -12.34
CA LYS A 243 13.51 20.33 -12.90
C LYS A 243 13.10 21.66 -13.50
N GLU A 244 12.04 21.69 -14.30
CA GLU A 244 11.53 22.90 -14.97
C GLU A 244 11.03 23.94 -13.96
N ASN A 245 10.60 23.50 -12.78
CA ASN A 245 10.20 24.37 -11.67
C ASN A 245 11.34 24.71 -10.71
N GLY A 246 12.60 24.31 -11.00
CA GLY A 246 13.76 24.57 -10.14
C GLY A 246 13.73 23.80 -8.82
N ARG A 247 13.04 22.66 -8.77
CA ARG A 247 12.78 21.85 -7.59
C ARG A 247 13.49 20.49 -7.58
N GLU A 248 14.53 20.30 -8.37
CA GLU A 248 15.27 19.04 -8.47
C GLU A 248 15.70 18.49 -7.11
N LYS A 249 16.16 19.37 -6.22
CA LYS A 249 16.59 19.00 -4.86
C LYS A 249 15.44 18.51 -3.96
N ASN A 250 14.20 18.83 -4.31
CA ASN A 250 13.02 18.46 -3.56
C ASN A 250 12.42 17.12 -4.04
N TYR A 251 12.90 16.59 -5.18
CA TYR A 251 12.50 15.28 -5.69
C TYR A 251 13.17 14.15 -4.89
N PHE A 252 12.40 13.14 -4.54
CA PHE A 252 12.93 11.94 -3.89
C PHE A 252 12.49 10.66 -4.61
N TYR A 253 11.19 10.51 -4.88
CA TYR A 253 10.60 9.39 -5.64
C TYR A 253 9.22 9.80 -6.20
N GLY A 254 8.57 8.92 -6.89
CA GLY A 254 7.24 9.10 -7.46
C GLY A 254 7.24 8.85 -8.97
N PRO A 255 6.11 9.05 -9.63
CA PRO A 255 4.88 9.67 -9.15
C PRO A 255 3.84 8.70 -8.57
N CYS A 256 3.94 7.38 -8.87
CA CYS A 256 2.90 6.42 -8.53
C CYS A 256 3.45 5.04 -8.23
N HIS A 257 2.75 4.31 -7.38
CA HIS A 257 2.90 2.86 -7.23
C HIS A 257 1.56 2.15 -7.37
N GLY A 258 1.58 0.86 -7.68
CA GLY A 258 0.38 0.04 -7.77
C GLY A 258 -0.33 -0.05 -6.42
N LEU A 259 -1.62 -0.28 -6.49
CA LEU A 259 -2.55 -0.31 -5.38
C LEU A 259 -3.49 -1.50 -5.53
N GLY A 260 -3.77 -2.21 -4.44
CA GLY A 260 -4.73 -3.31 -4.44
C GLY A 260 -4.88 -3.98 -3.08
N LEU A 261 -4.55 -5.27 -3.02
CA LEU A 261 -4.56 -6.04 -1.77
C LEU A 261 -3.49 -5.58 -0.78
N ILE A 262 -2.43 -4.96 -1.29
CA ILE A 262 -1.41 -4.29 -0.50
C ILE A 262 -1.43 -2.82 -0.93
N GLU A 263 -1.29 -1.93 0.04
CA GLU A 263 -1.32 -0.49 -0.21
C GLU A 263 -0.20 -0.06 -1.17
N VAL A 264 1.00 -0.63 -1.01
CA VAL A 264 2.14 -0.47 -1.92
C VAL A 264 2.39 -1.80 -2.62
N GLU A 265 1.94 -1.94 -3.84
CA GLU A 265 2.18 -3.14 -4.64
C GLU A 265 2.68 -2.80 -6.06
N SER A 266 3.23 -3.80 -6.74
CA SER A 266 3.55 -3.67 -8.17
C SER A 266 2.26 -3.55 -9.02
N PRO A 267 2.33 -2.88 -10.19
CA PRO A 267 3.53 -2.34 -10.82
C PRO A 267 3.88 -0.92 -10.37
N TRP A 268 5.17 -0.58 -10.41
CA TRP A 268 5.67 0.77 -10.14
C TRP A 268 5.74 1.61 -11.41
N MET A 269 5.56 2.93 -11.28
CA MET A 269 5.88 3.88 -12.35
C MET A 269 7.29 4.44 -12.12
N GLU A 270 8.27 3.75 -12.71
CA GLU A 270 9.68 4.12 -12.67
C GLU A 270 10.16 4.43 -14.09
N THR A 271 11.26 5.16 -14.23
CA THR A 271 11.80 5.57 -15.55
C THR A 271 12.11 4.42 -16.49
N ILE A 272 12.26 3.20 -15.97
CA ILE A 272 12.49 1.96 -16.69
C ILE A 272 11.23 1.13 -16.97
N SER A 273 10.07 1.59 -16.48
CA SER A 273 8.80 0.87 -16.64
C SER A 273 8.33 0.92 -18.10
N ASP A 274 8.23 -0.22 -18.77
CA ASP A 274 7.91 -0.34 -20.20
C ASP A 274 6.45 -0.72 -20.48
N TYR A 275 5.65 -0.97 -19.45
CA TYR A 275 4.24 -1.31 -19.61
C TYR A 275 3.39 -0.07 -19.90
N LYS A 276 2.29 -0.30 -20.64
CA LYS A 276 1.27 0.73 -20.88
C LYS A 276 0.18 0.67 -19.82
N LEU A 277 -0.25 1.85 -19.38
CA LEU A 277 -1.42 1.97 -18.52
C LEU A 277 -2.65 1.43 -19.23
N GLN A 278 -3.48 0.67 -18.50
CA GLN A 278 -4.71 0.09 -19.00
C GLN A 278 -5.88 0.55 -18.11
N LYS A 279 -7.07 0.62 -18.69
CA LYS A 279 -8.29 0.84 -17.92
C LYS A 279 -8.38 -0.16 -16.77
N ASN A 280 -8.86 0.30 -15.63
CA ASN A 280 -8.99 -0.46 -14.38
C ASN A 280 -7.65 -0.87 -13.72
N MET A 281 -6.50 -0.41 -14.20
CA MET A 281 -5.32 -0.39 -13.34
C MET A 281 -5.51 0.63 -12.23
N THR A 282 -5.12 0.28 -11.01
CA THR A 282 -5.24 1.18 -9.85
C THR A 282 -3.88 1.54 -9.30
N PHE A 283 -3.72 2.80 -8.93
CA PHE A 283 -2.48 3.36 -8.41
C PHE A 283 -2.76 4.30 -7.24
N GLN A 284 -1.78 4.44 -6.37
CA GLN A 284 -1.63 5.62 -5.53
C GLN A 284 -0.84 6.66 -6.33
N ILE A 285 -1.40 7.85 -6.53
CA ILE A 285 -0.58 9.00 -6.87
C ILE A 285 0.11 9.39 -5.58
N ASP A 286 1.40 9.13 -5.48
CA ASP A 286 2.20 9.36 -4.27
C ASP A 286 3.29 10.39 -4.57
N THR A 287 2.99 11.64 -4.29
CA THR A 287 3.90 12.77 -4.49
C THR A 287 4.55 13.15 -3.18
N PHE A 288 5.79 12.73 -2.98
CA PHE A 288 6.60 13.14 -1.85
C PHE A 288 7.52 14.29 -2.25
N VAL A 289 7.54 15.35 -1.43
CA VAL A 289 8.40 16.51 -1.61
C VAL A 289 9.28 16.70 -0.39
N MET A 290 10.59 16.62 -0.59
CA MET A 290 11.58 16.72 0.49
C MET A 290 12.09 18.16 0.62
N GLY A 291 11.97 18.73 1.81
CA GLY A 291 12.61 20.01 2.19
C GLY A 291 13.86 19.79 3.04
N ASP A 292 14.51 20.88 3.45
CA ASP A 292 15.74 20.81 4.24
C ASP A 292 15.48 20.32 5.68
N THR A 293 14.41 20.78 6.30
CA THR A 293 14.08 20.49 7.71
C THR A 293 12.79 19.68 7.88
N PHE A 294 11.92 19.70 6.91
CA PHE A 294 10.63 19.00 6.85
C PHE A 294 10.40 18.49 5.44
N GLY A 295 9.39 17.68 5.24
CA GLY A 295 8.89 17.23 3.94
C GLY A 295 7.38 17.10 4.01
N LEU A 296 6.78 16.61 2.95
CA LEU A 296 5.35 16.34 2.90
C LEU A 296 5.01 15.33 1.80
N ARG A 297 3.83 14.77 1.91
CA ARG A 297 3.28 13.84 0.93
C ARG A 297 1.83 14.23 0.60
N TRP A 298 1.55 14.24 -0.69
CA TRP A 298 0.20 14.22 -1.21
C TRP A 298 -0.05 12.86 -1.85
N GLU A 299 -1.06 12.15 -1.37
CA GLU A 299 -1.32 10.79 -1.81
C GLU A 299 -2.81 10.51 -1.91
N LYS A 300 -3.25 9.94 -3.03
CA LYS A 300 -4.61 9.46 -3.20
C LYS A 300 -4.75 8.30 -4.16
N PRO A 301 -5.77 7.42 -3.95
CA PRO A 301 -6.04 6.27 -4.78
C PRO A 301 -6.81 6.66 -6.04
N ILE A 302 -6.36 6.11 -7.18
CA ILE A 302 -7.00 6.32 -8.48
C ILE A 302 -7.21 5.00 -9.23
N ALA A 303 -8.16 5.00 -10.16
CA ALA A 303 -8.30 3.99 -11.20
C ALA A 303 -8.11 4.64 -12.57
N ILE A 304 -7.33 4.00 -13.45
CA ILE A 304 -7.12 4.47 -14.82
C ILE A 304 -8.39 4.26 -15.64
N THR A 305 -8.77 5.28 -16.41
CA THR A 305 -9.87 5.23 -17.38
C THR A 305 -9.34 5.41 -18.81
N GLU A 306 -10.22 5.30 -19.80
CA GLU A 306 -9.83 5.50 -21.22
C GLU A 306 -9.23 6.90 -21.47
N ASN A 307 -9.78 7.94 -20.83
CA ASN A 307 -9.48 9.32 -21.13
C ASN A 307 -8.79 10.09 -19.98
N GLY A 308 -8.53 9.43 -18.87
CA GLY A 308 -7.97 10.04 -17.66
C GLY A 308 -7.82 9.04 -16.53
N CYS A 309 -7.95 9.51 -15.31
CA CYS A 309 -8.08 8.65 -14.14
C CYS A 309 -9.29 9.07 -13.30
N GLU A 310 -9.86 8.12 -12.58
CA GLU A 310 -10.94 8.33 -11.64
C GLU A 310 -10.40 8.31 -10.22
N MET A 311 -10.77 9.30 -9.42
CA MET A 311 -10.48 9.32 -7.99
C MET A 311 -11.36 8.32 -7.26
N LEU A 312 -10.76 7.46 -6.44
CA LEU A 312 -11.51 6.52 -5.60
C LEU A 312 -11.94 7.14 -4.27
N CYS A 313 -11.46 8.36 -3.95
CA CYS A 313 -11.92 9.17 -2.82
C CYS A 313 -12.45 10.53 -3.33
N GLU A 314 -13.57 10.99 -2.78
CA GLU A 314 -14.29 12.18 -3.30
C GLU A 314 -13.74 13.51 -2.80
N ARG A 315 -12.87 13.53 -1.78
CA ARG A 315 -12.51 14.77 -1.07
C ARG A 315 -11.04 15.05 -0.95
N GLN A 316 -10.76 16.29 -0.65
CA GLN A 316 -9.72 16.91 0.16
C GLN A 316 -8.37 17.13 -0.47
N ILE A 317 -7.90 16.33 -1.38
CA ILE A 317 -6.66 16.63 -2.09
C ILE A 317 -6.99 17.71 -3.13
N GLY A 318 -6.36 18.83 -3.02
CA GLY A 318 -6.69 20.08 -3.73
C GLY A 318 -6.93 21.25 -2.79
N LYS A 319 -6.93 20.99 -1.46
CA LYS A 319 -7.10 22.02 -0.45
C LYS A 319 -6.01 21.95 0.61
N ILE A 320 -5.37 23.08 0.88
CA ILE A 320 -4.41 23.22 1.97
C ILE A 320 -5.17 23.46 3.27
N TYR A 321 -4.92 22.60 4.25
CA TYR A 321 -5.55 22.70 5.57
C TYR A 321 -4.66 23.46 6.53
N GLU A 322 -5.15 24.63 6.97
CA GLU A 322 -4.65 25.39 8.09
C GLU A 322 -5.72 25.40 9.17
N ILE A 323 -5.46 24.74 10.30
CA ILE A 323 -6.42 24.58 11.37
C ILE A 323 -6.21 25.70 12.40
N ASP A 324 -7.27 26.38 12.78
CA ASP A 324 -7.21 27.36 13.87
C ASP A 324 -6.91 26.64 15.19
N CYS A 325 -5.72 26.93 15.77
CA CYS A 325 -5.20 26.33 16.98
C CYS A 325 -4.96 27.36 18.08
#